data_ba7014575f62dbc8212dc5535862448e
#
_entry.id   ba7014575f62dbc8212dc5535862448e
#
_cell.length_a   1.000
_cell.length_b   1.000
_cell.length_c   1.000
_cell.angle_alpha   90.00
_cell.angle_beta   90.00
_cell.angle_gamma   90.00
#
_symmetry.space_group_name_H-M   'P 1'
#
loop_
_entity.id
_entity.type
_entity.pdbx_description
1 polymer ?
#
loop_
_entity_poly.entity_id
_entity_poly.type
_entity_poly.pdbx_seq_one_letter_code
_entity_poly.pdbx_strand_id
1 'polypeptide(L)'
;MPEAPILIRSPKTQPEFPGPRRWGLSWGGWFDNRHGEWWLLAQLALIAAHLLPPWPAPGAWGYAWPLPVALGGALLFLLGLALAAQAFWGLGASLTPLPDPIPGAALVTVGPYGRCRHPLYQALLLCSLGVSLALGSLLHLALLLALCAVLGGKARREERSLETLHPDYVAYRASTPAIIPRLPWLDWRVL
;
A
#
# COMPACT_ATOMS: atom_id res chain seq x y z
N MET A 1 22.40 20.68 43.61
CA MET A 1 22.19 19.38 42.93
C MET A 1 22.50 19.60 41.45
N PRO A 2 23.52 18.98 40.88
CA PRO A 2 23.81 19.13 39.47
C PRO A 2 22.82 18.33 38.59
N GLU A 3 22.24 18.99 37.62
CA GLU A 3 21.36 18.39 36.61
C GLU A 3 22.15 17.36 35.78
N ALA A 4 21.56 16.18 35.59
CA ALA A 4 22.10 15.12 34.77
C ALA A 4 22.05 15.55 33.28
N PRO A 5 23.10 15.28 32.47
CA PRO A 5 23.10 15.65 31.05
C PRO A 5 22.08 14.83 30.27
N ILE A 6 21.25 15.54 29.51
CA ILE A 6 20.33 14.96 28.55
C ILE A 6 21.16 14.28 27.44
N LEU A 7 21.20 12.94 27.45
CA LEU A 7 21.79 12.16 26.38
C LEU A 7 20.94 12.31 25.10
N ILE A 8 21.35 13.21 24.24
CA ILE A 8 20.85 13.30 22.86
C ILE A 8 21.31 12.04 22.13
N ARG A 9 20.42 11.08 21.99
CA ARG A 9 20.66 9.90 21.14
C ARG A 9 20.84 10.36 19.71
N SER A 10 22.06 10.18 19.19
CA SER A 10 22.42 10.41 17.79
C SER A 10 21.57 9.54 16.85
N PRO A 11 20.84 10.10 15.86
CA PRO A 11 20.08 9.33 14.90
C PRO A 11 20.95 9.02 13.67
N LYS A 12 21.84 8.05 13.77
CA LYS A 12 22.56 7.50 12.60
C LYS A 12 22.69 5.99 12.69
N THR A 13 21.56 5.30 12.74
CA THR A 13 21.49 3.93 12.24
C THR A 13 20.62 3.97 10.99
N GLN A 14 21.17 3.51 9.87
CA GLN A 14 20.39 3.29 8.65
C GLN A 14 19.18 2.42 9.02
N PRO A 15 18.00 2.65 8.40
CA PRO A 15 16.83 1.84 8.67
C PRO A 15 17.14 0.39 8.31
N GLU A 16 17.37 -0.45 9.30
CA GLU A 16 17.47 -1.90 9.10
C GLU A 16 16.08 -2.40 8.72
N PHE A 17 15.92 -2.83 7.47
CA PHE A 17 14.67 -3.46 7.03
C PHE A 17 14.50 -4.81 7.73
N PRO A 18 13.31 -5.09 8.31
CA PRO A 18 13.08 -6.35 8.99
C PRO A 18 13.08 -7.51 8.01
N GLY A 19 13.73 -8.61 8.38
CA GLY A 19 13.71 -9.83 7.58
C GLY A 19 12.41 -10.63 7.72
N PRO A 20 12.19 -11.67 6.88
CA PRO A 20 10.94 -12.45 6.83
C PRO A 20 10.48 -13.03 8.18
N ARG A 21 11.41 -13.41 9.06
CA ARG A 21 11.10 -13.91 10.41
C ARG A 21 10.40 -12.86 11.30
N ARG A 22 10.74 -11.59 11.14
CA ARG A 22 10.11 -10.48 11.90
C ARG A 22 8.72 -10.14 11.35
N TRP A 23 8.43 -10.51 10.11
CA TRP A 23 7.11 -10.32 9.49
C TRP A 23 6.07 -11.35 9.96
N GLY A 24 6.47 -12.36 10.75
CA GLY A 24 5.55 -13.42 11.18
C GLY A 24 5.22 -14.45 10.10
N LEU A 25 5.93 -14.43 8.97
CA LEU A 25 5.75 -15.42 7.91
C LEU A 25 6.15 -16.80 8.40
N SER A 26 5.22 -17.73 8.40
CA SER A 26 5.42 -19.12 8.78
C SER A 26 4.64 -20.06 7.84
N TRP A 27 5.14 -21.27 7.66
CA TRP A 27 4.45 -22.27 6.84
C TRP A 27 3.04 -22.57 7.36
N GLY A 28 2.84 -22.62 8.69
CA GLY A 28 1.52 -22.79 9.29
C GLY A 28 0.58 -21.59 9.04
N GLY A 29 1.10 -20.36 9.01
CA GLY A 29 0.33 -19.14 8.74
C GLY A 29 -0.35 -19.14 7.38
N TRP A 30 0.29 -19.74 6.35
CA TRP A 30 -0.31 -19.86 5.02
C TRP A 30 -1.57 -20.72 4.98
N PHE A 31 -1.69 -21.72 5.86
CA PHE A 31 -2.88 -22.55 5.98
C PHE A 31 -3.93 -21.91 6.88
N ASP A 32 -3.53 -21.30 7.98
CA ASP A 32 -4.41 -20.79 9.03
C ASP A 32 -4.80 -19.31 8.83
N ASN A 33 -4.14 -18.59 7.93
CA ASN A 33 -4.34 -17.16 7.67
C ASN A 33 -4.25 -16.29 8.95
N ARG A 34 -3.35 -16.65 9.87
CA ARG A 34 -3.28 -16.03 11.21
C ARG A 34 -2.95 -14.54 11.14
N HIS A 35 -1.99 -14.18 10.29
CA HIS A 35 -1.53 -12.80 10.11
C HIS A 35 -2.06 -12.14 8.85
N GLY A 36 -3.07 -12.74 8.19
CA GLY A 36 -3.67 -12.23 6.96
C GLY A 36 -2.86 -12.54 5.71
N GLU A 37 -2.19 -13.68 5.67
CA GLU A 37 -1.37 -14.15 4.55
C GLU A 37 -2.17 -14.23 3.25
N TRP A 38 -3.46 -14.57 3.31
CA TRP A 38 -4.31 -14.64 2.12
C TRP A 38 -4.53 -13.27 1.47
N TRP A 39 -4.52 -12.18 2.25
CA TRP A 39 -4.55 -10.84 1.68
C TRP A 39 -3.29 -10.54 0.87
N LEU A 40 -2.13 -11.00 1.36
CA LEU A 40 -0.87 -10.87 0.63
C LEU A 40 -0.89 -11.71 -0.64
N LEU A 41 -1.37 -12.98 -0.59
CA LEU A 41 -1.50 -13.84 -1.77
C LEU A 41 -2.41 -13.22 -2.83
N ALA A 42 -3.60 -12.76 -2.43
CA ALA A 42 -4.54 -12.10 -3.33
C ALA A 42 -3.93 -10.85 -3.97
N GLN A 43 -3.25 -10.02 -3.18
CA GLN A 43 -2.53 -8.85 -3.67
C GLN A 43 -1.46 -9.22 -4.71
N LEU A 44 -0.59 -10.21 -4.40
CA LEU A 44 0.48 -10.64 -5.29
C LEU A 44 -0.06 -11.28 -6.57
N ALA A 45 -1.12 -12.10 -6.48
CA ALA A 45 -1.79 -12.69 -7.62
C ALA A 45 -2.38 -11.61 -8.56
N LEU A 46 -3.04 -10.59 -8.00
CA LEU A 46 -3.58 -9.47 -8.78
C LEU A 46 -2.47 -8.64 -9.41
N ILE A 47 -1.37 -8.37 -8.70
CA ILE A 47 -0.21 -7.68 -9.28
C ILE A 47 0.38 -8.49 -10.43
N ALA A 48 0.58 -9.80 -10.24
CA ALA A 48 1.09 -10.67 -11.30
C ALA A 48 0.14 -10.75 -12.51
N ALA A 49 -1.18 -10.72 -12.28
CA ALA A 49 -2.17 -10.72 -13.34
C ALA A 49 -2.10 -9.46 -14.23
N HIS A 50 -1.53 -8.34 -13.76
CA HIS A 50 -1.27 -7.17 -14.61
C HIS A 50 -0.18 -7.39 -15.67
N LEU A 51 0.55 -8.51 -15.62
CA LEU A 51 1.48 -8.93 -16.66
C LEU A 51 0.78 -9.66 -17.82
N LEU A 52 -0.50 -9.97 -17.71
CA LEU A 52 -1.29 -10.58 -18.77
C LEU A 52 -1.43 -9.61 -19.97
N PRO A 53 -1.61 -10.14 -21.19
CA PRO A 53 -1.87 -9.29 -22.35
C PRO A 53 -3.21 -8.55 -22.19
N PRO A 54 -3.37 -7.37 -22.84
CA PRO A 54 -4.62 -6.64 -22.81
C PRO A 54 -5.76 -7.47 -23.41
N TRP A 55 -6.89 -7.53 -22.69
CA TRP A 55 -8.07 -8.24 -23.16
C TRP A 55 -9.36 -7.49 -22.79
N PRO A 56 -10.30 -7.34 -23.74
CA PRO A 56 -9.98 -7.39 -25.17
C PRO A 56 -8.98 -6.30 -25.53
N ALA A 57 -8.10 -6.56 -26.46
CA ALA A 57 -7.19 -5.54 -26.97
C ALA A 57 -7.99 -4.49 -27.77
N PRO A 58 -7.67 -3.18 -27.70
CA PRO A 58 -8.38 -2.15 -28.46
C PRO A 58 -8.48 -2.44 -29.95
N GLY A 59 -7.41 -2.98 -30.53
CA GLY A 59 -7.38 -3.39 -31.95
C GLY A 59 -8.40 -4.48 -32.33
N ALA A 60 -8.83 -5.32 -31.37
CA ALA A 60 -9.88 -6.32 -31.60
C ALA A 60 -11.25 -5.71 -31.88
N TRP A 61 -11.44 -4.43 -31.52
CA TRP A 61 -12.65 -3.66 -31.76
C TRP A 61 -12.51 -2.67 -32.92
N GLY A 62 -11.41 -2.74 -33.68
CA GLY A 62 -11.13 -1.80 -34.75
C GLY A 62 -10.71 -0.40 -34.27
N TYR A 63 -10.35 -0.24 -33.03
CA TYR A 63 -9.90 1.04 -32.47
C TYR A 63 -8.39 1.12 -32.35
N ALA A 64 -7.81 2.25 -32.80
CA ALA A 64 -6.49 2.66 -32.37
C ALA A 64 -6.61 3.33 -30.99
N TRP A 65 -5.97 2.76 -29.98
CA TRP A 65 -6.01 3.35 -28.62
C TRP A 65 -5.33 4.73 -28.66
N PRO A 66 -5.96 5.79 -28.12
CA PRO A 66 -5.44 7.14 -28.21
C PRO A 66 -4.08 7.29 -27.52
N LEU A 67 -3.05 7.69 -28.28
CA LEU A 67 -1.70 7.86 -27.75
C LEU A 67 -1.62 8.78 -26.52
N PRO A 68 -2.35 9.93 -26.43
CA PRO A 68 -2.33 10.77 -25.23
C PRO A 68 -2.82 10.03 -23.97
N VAL A 69 -3.82 9.15 -24.10
CA VAL A 69 -4.33 8.33 -22.99
C VAL A 69 -3.29 7.31 -22.55
N ALA A 70 -2.64 6.63 -23.54
CA ALA A 70 -1.58 5.68 -23.26
C ALA A 70 -0.38 6.35 -22.55
N LEU A 71 0.05 7.52 -23.02
CA LEU A 71 1.13 8.29 -22.38
C LEU A 71 0.73 8.78 -20.97
N GLY A 72 -0.51 9.23 -20.78
CA GLY A 72 -1.04 9.58 -19.48
C GLY A 72 -1.04 8.39 -18.51
N GLY A 73 -1.40 7.20 -19.00
CA GLY A 73 -1.31 5.95 -18.25
C GLY A 73 0.12 5.59 -17.86
N ALA A 74 1.06 5.70 -18.78
CA ALA A 74 2.48 5.47 -18.50
C ALA A 74 3.03 6.45 -17.46
N LEU A 75 2.65 7.74 -17.55
CA LEU A 75 3.03 8.74 -16.55
C LEU A 75 2.46 8.40 -15.16
N LEU A 76 1.19 8.02 -15.07
CA LEU A 76 0.58 7.59 -13.80
C LEU A 76 1.29 6.37 -13.21
N PHE A 77 1.68 5.41 -14.04
CA PHE A 77 2.45 4.25 -13.61
C PHE A 77 3.80 4.68 -12.98
N LEU A 78 4.54 5.56 -13.65
CA LEU A 78 5.81 6.08 -13.13
C LEU A 78 5.64 6.87 -11.83
N LEU A 79 4.57 7.69 -11.72
CA LEU A 79 4.24 8.39 -10.47
C LEU A 79 3.89 7.41 -9.34
N GLY A 80 3.17 6.34 -9.67
CA GLY A 80 2.89 5.25 -8.74
C GLY A 80 4.16 4.58 -8.22
N LEU A 81 5.11 4.26 -9.11
CA LEU A 81 6.42 3.70 -8.71
C LEU A 81 7.22 4.66 -7.83
N ALA A 82 7.23 5.94 -8.16
CA ALA A 82 7.91 6.95 -7.34
C ALA A 82 7.30 7.06 -5.93
N LEU A 83 5.96 7.04 -5.84
CA LEU A 83 5.27 7.02 -4.55
C LEU A 83 5.55 5.72 -3.78
N ALA A 84 5.55 4.56 -4.46
CA ALA A 84 5.88 3.28 -3.85
C ALA A 84 7.28 3.30 -3.23
N ALA A 85 8.28 3.81 -3.97
CA ALA A 85 9.63 3.96 -3.48
C ALA A 85 9.68 4.85 -2.23
N GLN A 86 9.08 6.06 -2.28
CA GLN A 86 9.05 6.98 -1.14
C GLN A 86 8.37 6.36 0.09
N ALA A 87 7.24 5.68 -0.09
CA ALA A 87 6.51 5.04 0.99
C ALA A 87 7.29 3.85 1.58
N PHE A 88 7.93 3.05 0.73
CA PHE A 88 8.75 1.91 1.14
C PHE A 88 9.89 2.37 2.05
N TRP A 89 10.68 3.35 1.61
CA TRP A 89 11.77 3.90 2.43
C TRP A 89 11.26 4.63 3.67
N GLY A 90 10.13 5.34 3.56
CA GLY A 90 9.52 6.03 4.69
C GLY A 90 9.09 5.08 5.82
N LEU A 91 8.67 3.87 5.51
CA LEU A 91 8.25 2.87 6.51
C LEU A 91 9.45 2.23 7.23
N GLY A 92 10.57 2.05 6.55
CA GLY A 92 11.83 1.57 7.13
C GLY A 92 11.64 0.28 7.95
N ALA A 93 12.03 0.32 9.23
CA ALA A 93 11.96 -0.84 10.13
C ALA A 93 10.53 -1.30 10.47
N SER A 94 9.50 -0.47 10.20
CA SER A 94 8.09 -0.83 10.39
C SER A 94 7.49 -1.57 9.19
N LEU A 95 8.27 -1.78 8.12
CA LEU A 95 7.80 -2.43 6.90
C LEU A 95 7.42 -3.89 7.14
N THR A 96 6.19 -4.24 6.80
CA THR A 96 5.71 -5.63 6.70
C THR A 96 4.82 -5.78 5.47
N PRO A 97 4.89 -6.91 4.75
CA PRO A 97 3.96 -7.20 3.66
C PRO A 97 2.61 -7.71 4.16
N LEU A 98 2.53 -8.14 5.43
CA LEU A 98 1.31 -8.63 6.06
C LEU A 98 0.49 -7.48 6.65
N PRO A 99 -0.84 -7.64 6.79
CA PRO A 99 -1.67 -6.63 7.43
C PRO A 99 -1.47 -6.51 8.95
N ASP A 100 -0.88 -7.53 9.58
CA ASP A 100 -0.57 -7.45 11.00
C ASP A 100 0.76 -6.70 11.20
N PRO A 101 0.79 -5.59 11.97
CA PRO A 101 1.99 -4.81 12.22
C PRO A 101 3.04 -5.60 13.00
N ILE A 102 4.31 -5.25 12.81
CA ILE A 102 5.41 -5.83 13.59
C ILE A 102 5.29 -5.37 15.05
N PRO A 103 5.26 -6.29 16.04
CA PRO A 103 5.21 -5.90 17.43
C PRO A 103 6.38 -4.96 17.82
N GLY A 104 6.07 -3.85 18.48
CA GLY A 104 7.05 -2.84 18.90
C GLY A 104 7.56 -1.93 17.76
N ALA A 105 7.06 -2.06 16.52
CA ALA A 105 7.35 -1.10 15.48
C ALA A 105 6.74 0.26 15.77
N ALA A 106 7.42 1.33 15.39
CA ALA A 106 6.91 2.69 15.56
C ALA A 106 5.79 3.01 14.54
N LEU A 107 4.81 3.77 14.96
CA LEU A 107 3.80 4.34 14.07
C LEU A 107 4.44 5.44 13.22
N VAL A 108 4.44 5.26 11.90
CA VAL A 108 4.97 6.24 10.94
C VAL A 108 3.84 7.13 10.44
N THR A 109 3.95 8.45 10.71
CA THR A 109 2.93 9.46 10.34
C THR A 109 3.50 10.63 9.54
N VAL A 110 4.75 10.52 9.08
CA VAL A 110 5.48 11.59 8.37
C VAL A 110 5.72 11.25 6.90
N GLY A 111 6.12 12.23 6.10
CA GLY A 111 6.38 12.05 4.68
C GLY A 111 5.10 11.64 3.92
N PRO A 112 5.12 10.59 3.08
CA PRO A 112 3.93 10.08 2.40
C PRO A 112 2.81 9.69 3.36
N TYR A 113 3.16 9.17 4.55
CA TYR A 113 2.22 8.78 5.61
C TYR A 113 1.52 9.96 6.29
N GLY A 114 2.07 11.16 6.21
CA GLY A 114 1.39 12.39 6.66
C GLY A 114 0.27 12.85 5.72
N ARG A 115 0.20 12.32 4.49
CA ARG A 115 -0.80 12.67 3.48
C ARG A 115 -1.85 11.57 3.29
N CYS A 116 -1.47 10.33 3.52
CA CYS A 116 -2.27 9.13 3.31
C CYS A 116 -1.78 8.04 4.27
N ARG A 117 -2.69 7.31 4.94
CA ARG A 117 -2.31 6.27 5.90
C ARG A 117 -1.71 5.03 5.22
N HIS A 118 -2.12 4.75 3.97
CA HIS A 118 -1.66 3.59 3.19
C HIS A 118 -1.06 4.02 1.83
N PRO A 119 0.05 4.80 1.82
CA PRO A 119 0.60 5.31 0.57
C PRO A 119 1.17 4.22 -0.34
N LEU A 120 1.62 3.06 0.19
CA LEU A 120 1.99 1.90 -0.62
C LEU A 120 0.79 1.32 -1.38
N TYR A 121 -0.40 1.27 -0.75
CA TYR A 121 -1.61 0.81 -1.43
C TYR A 121 -2.09 1.83 -2.46
N GLN A 122 -2.01 3.12 -2.14
CA GLN A 122 -2.28 4.19 -3.11
C GLN A 122 -1.37 4.08 -4.33
N ALA A 123 -0.08 3.82 -4.13
CA ALA A 123 0.89 3.63 -5.19
C ALA A 123 0.54 2.44 -6.10
N LEU A 124 0.16 1.30 -5.52
CA LEU A 124 -0.29 0.13 -6.27
C LEU A 124 -1.52 0.42 -7.12
N LEU A 125 -2.50 1.16 -6.58
CA LEU A 125 -3.69 1.55 -7.33
C LEU A 125 -3.36 2.53 -8.46
N LEU A 126 -2.43 3.46 -8.25
CA LEU A 126 -1.94 4.36 -9.30
C LEU A 126 -1.22 3.59 -10.42
N CYS A 127 -0.36 2.63 -10.07
CA CYS A 127 0.28 1.76 -11.06
C CYS A 127 -0.75 0.95 -11.85
N SER A 128 -1.72 0.33 -11.17
CA SER A 128 -2.78 -0.46 -11.80
C SER A 128 -3.65 0.38 -12.74
N LEU A 129 -4.05 1.59 -12.32
CA LEU A 129 -4.77 2.55 -13.16
C LEU A 129 -3.91 2.96 -14.37
N GLY A 130 -2.63 3.23 -14.13
CA GLY A 130 -1.67 3.56 -15.18
C GLY A 130 -1.59 2.48 -16.26
N VAL A 131 -1.46 1.21 -15.86
CA VAL A 131 -1.46 0.07 -16.78
C VAL A 131 -2.81 -0.05 -17.53
N SER A 132 -3.92 0.09 -16.82
CA SER A 132 -5.28 0.02 -17.41
C SER A 132 -5.46 1.06 -18.51
N LEU A 133 -5.02 2.30 -18.27
CA LEU A 133 -5.09 3.40 -19.23
C LEU A 133 -4.07 3.24 -20.37
N ALA A 134 -2.85 2.79 -20.06
CA ALA A 134 -1.81 2.60 -21.07
C ALA A 134 -2.20 1.53 -22.09
N LEU A 135 -2.85 0.45 -21.65
CA LEU A 135 -3.22 -0.69 -22.47
C LEU A 135 -4.64 -0.61 -23.06
N GLY A 136 -5.51 0.27 -22.53
CA GLY A 136 -6.92 0.35 -22.94
C GLY A 136 -7.68 -0.96 -22.75
N SER A 137 -7.43 -1.68 -21.67
CA SER A 137 -7.86 -3.06 -21.44
C SER A 137 -8.90 -3.18 -20.35
N LEU A 138 -10.05 -3.78 -20.68
CA LEU A 138 -11.11 -4.05 -19.70
C LEU A 138 -10.68 -5.06 -18.62
N LEU A 139 -9.83 -6.03 -18.99
CA LEU A 139 -9.24 -6.95 -18.01
C LEU A 139 -8.47 -6.18 -16.95
N HIS A 140 -7.61 -5.24 -17.34
CA HIS A 140 -6.82 -4.46 -16.39
C HIS A 140 -7.67 -3.52 -15.55
N LEU A 141 -8.77 -3.00 -16.10
CA LEU A 141 -9.75 -2.26 -15.30
C LEU A 141 -10.44 -3.16 -14.26
N ALA A 142 -10.81 -4.38 -14.63
CA ALA A 142 -11.37 -5.34 -13.69
C ALA A 142 -10.35 -5.73 -12.59
N LEU A 143 -9.08 -5.92 -12.96
CA LEU A 143 -7.99 -6.17 -12.01
C LEU A 143 -7.77 -4.98 -11.05
N LEU A 144 -7.86 -3.75 -11.55
CA LEU A 144 -7.82 -2.54 -10.70
C LEU A 144 -8.96 -2.55 -9.67
N LEU A 145 -10.19 -2.83 -10.10
CA LEU A 145 -11.35 -2.88 -9.18
C LEU A 145 -11.19 -4.00 -8.13
N ALA A 146 -10.72 -5.17 -8.55
CA ALA A 146 -10.40 -6.26 -7.63
C ALA A 146 -9.29 -5.87 -6.64
N LEU A 147 -8.25 -5.18 -7.12
CA LEU A 147 -7.16 -4.68 -6.29
C LEU A 147 -7.64 -3.62 -5.30
N CYS A 148 -8.55 -2.71 -5.70
CA CYS A 148 -9.20 -1.76 -4.78
C CYS A 148 -9.92 -2.48 -3.64
N ALA A 149 -10.69 -3.53 -3.94
CA ALA A 149 -11.40 -4.31 -2.93
C ALA A 149 -10.44 -5.02 -1.98
N VAL A 150 -9.43 -5.70 -2.50
CA VAL A 150 -8.41 -6.41 -1.70
C VAL A 150 -7.63 -5.46 -0.82
N LEU A 151 -7.10 -4.37 -1.37
CA LEU A 151 -6.30 -3.40 -0.60
C LEU A 151 -7.14 -2.64 0.42
N GLY A 152 -8.40 -2.31 0.10
CA GLY A 152 -9.34 -1.71 1.06
C GLY A 152 -9.66 -2.64 2.23
N GLY A 153 -9.88 -3.93 1.97
CA GLY A 153 -10.09 -4.94 3.02
C GLY A 153 -8.84 -5.17 3.87
N LYS A 154 -7.69 -5.28 3.23
CA LYS A 154 -6.38 -5.44 3.89
C LYS A 154 -6.07 -4.25 4.80
N ALA A 155 -6.26 -3.02 4.31
CA ALA A 155 -6.01 -1.81 5.07
C ALA A 155 -6.91 -1.73 6.33
N ARG A 156 -8.21 -2.06 6.21
CA ARG A 156 -9.11 -2.09 7.37
C ARG A 156 -8.70 -3.11 8.43
N ARG A 157 -8.15 -4.26 8.00
CA ARG A 157 -7.61 -5.25 8.95
C ARG A 157 -6.37 -4.70 9.67
N GLU A 158 -5.44 -4.13 8.91
CA GLU A 158 -4.22 -3.50 9.43
C GLU A 158 -4.54 -2.40 10.45
N GLU A 159 -5.49 -1.52 10.14
CA GLU A 159 -5.89 -0.43 11.03
C GLU A 159 -6.47 -0.90 12.36
N ARG A 160 -7.24 -1.99 12.37
CA ARG A 160 -7.73 -2.58 13.63
C ARG A 160 -6.59 -3.02 14.55
N SER A 161 -5.55 -3.60 13.97
CA SER A 161 -4.36 -4.01 14.74
C SER A 161 -3.55 -2.78 15.19
N LEU A 162 -3.41 -1.76 14.33
CA LEU A 162 -2.73 -0.51 14.69
C LEU A 162 -3.43 0.25 15.80
N GLU A 163 -4.75 0.27 15.85
CA GLU A 163 -5.53 0.89 16.93
C GLU A 163 -5.29 0.24 18.29
N THR A 164 -5.08 -1.07 18.31
CA THR A 164 -4.76 -1.79 19.56
C THR A 164 -3.33 -1.58 20.02
N LEU A 165 -2.40 -1.36 19.09
CA LEU A 165 -0.96 -1.22 19.38
C LEU A 165 -0.53 0.23 19.65
N HIS A 166 -1.23 1.20 19.07
CA HIS A 166 -0.87 2.63 19.11
C HIS A 166 -2.05 3.49 19.55
N PRO A 167 -2.07 3.96 20.82
CA PRO A 167 -3.15 4.83 21.32
C PRO A 167 -3.40 6.09 20.47
N ASP A 168 -2.32 6.64 19.88
CA ASP A 168 -2.38 7.84 19.04
C ASP A 168 -2.96 7.58 17.65
N TYR A 169 -3.19 6.31 17.27
CA TYR A 169 -3.68 5.96 15.93
C TYR A 169 -5.06 6.53 15.63
N VAL A 170 -5.94 6.62 16.62
CA VAL A 170 -7.30 7.17 16.48
C VAL A 170 -7.25 8.64 16.02
N ALA A 171 -6.38 9.45 16.63
CA ALA A 171 -6.20 10.86 16.26
C ALA A 171 -5.59 10.98 14.84
N TYR A 172 -4.62 10.13 14.52
CA TYR A 172 -4.02 10.08 13.18
C TYR A 172 -5.05 9.68 12.12
N ARG A 173 -5.90 8.67 12.38
CA ARG A 173 -6.98 8.24 11.50
C ARG A 173 -7.98 9.37 11.23
N ALA A 174 -8.38 10.11 12.25
CA ALA A 174 -9.35 11.20 12.11
C ALA A 174 -8.85 12.32 11.19
N SER A 175 -7.55 12.60 11.20
CA SER A 175 -6.94 13.70 10.44
C SER A 175 -6.45 13.32 9.04
N THR A 176 -6.11 12.04 8.81
CA THR A 176 -5.42 11.59 7.59
C THR A 176 -6.28 10.59 6.80
N PRO A 177 -6.48 10.78 5.47
CA PRO A 177 -7.25 9.86 4.64
C PRO A 177 -6.58 8.48 4.55
N ALA A 178 -7.39 7.42 4.32
CA ALA A 178 -6.88 6.05 4.28
C ALA A 178 -6.03 5.78 3.03
N ILE A 179 -6.64 5.71 1.85
CA ILE A 179 -5.95 5.44 0.58
C ILE A 179 -6.20 6.58 -0.40
N ILE A 180 -7.49 6.84 -0.75
CA ILE A 180 -7.89 7.92 -1.66
C ILE A 180 -8.85 8.84 -0.92
N PRO A 181 -8.49 10.15 -0.76
CA PRO A 181 -9.33 11.10 -0.05
C PRO A 181 -10.73 11.21 -0.67
N ARG A 182 -11.75 11.31 0.18
CA ARG A 182 -13.15 11.54 -0.21
C ARG A 182 -13.81 10.39 -1.00
N LEU A 183 -13.14 9.28 -1.24
CA LEU A 183 -13.74 8.10 -1.85
C LEU A 183 -14.20 7.15 -0.74
N PRO A 184 -15.52 7.00 -0.47
CA PRO A 184 -16.05 6.34 0.75
C PRO A 184 -15.49 4.93 0.99
N TRP A 185 -15.15 4.22 -0.05
CA TRP A 185 -14.64 2.84 0.01
C TRP A 185 -13.14 2.76 0.36
N LEU A 186 -12.42 3.84 0.06
CA LEU A 186 -10.97 3.98 0.23
C LEU A 186 -10.60 5.16 1.15
N ASP A 187 -11.59 5.77 1.83
CA ASP A 187 -11.40 6.77 2.87
C ASP A 187 -12.47 6.62 3.96
N TRP A 188 -12.13 5.94 5.04
CA TRP A 188 -13.01 5.68 6.18
C TRP A 188 -12.47 6.36 7.44
N ARG A 189 -12.37 7.69 7.42
CA ARG A 189 -11.87 8.48 8.56
C ARG A 189 -12.82 8.44 9.75
N VAL A 190 -14.12 8.39 9.47
CA VAL A 190 -15.18 8.26 10.48
C VAL A 190 -15.99 7.03 10.13
N LEU A 191 -16.00 6.03 10.98
CA LEU A 191 -16.91 4.91 10.98
C LEU A 191 -17.78 5.00 12.25
#